data_6e2ebe407399b27fdd60bcec0745373b
#
_entry.id   6e2ebe407399b27fdd60bcec0745373b
#
_cell.length_a   1.000
_cell.length_b   1.000
_cell.length_c   1.000
_cell.angle_alpha   90.00
_cell.angle_beta   90.00
_cell.angle_gamma   90.00
#
_symmetry.space_group_name_H-M   'P 1'
#
loop_
_entity.id
_entity.type
_entity.pdbx_description
1 polymer ?
#
loop_
_entity_poly.entity_id
_entity_poly.type
_entity_poly.pdbx_seq_one_letter_code
_entity_poly.pdbx_strand_id
1 'polypeptide(L)'
;RDGIEPWLERMSGVIKHLTRYADIICWQTTDLMKTGSQFIEPTGFHSIRLFADANYRPLWIRVWKMAGGAPGAGPLQLASTKPAPQFDTVLAFAGQEIEAYNDQEYSWVSAFASHAIQFVRRLTRDERRKWGYAGVWEIPAIRRDKDSEPQIPVELPWRCLKMHSDMNGMILDPFAGLGTAIIAAEQSGRVCRAIEADPLRCDLIVRRWEQFSDGKAEKVEA
;
A
#
# COMPACT_ATOMS: atom_id res chain seq x y z
N ARG A 1 -23.88 -5.08 -10.74
CA ARG A 1 -25.07 -5.42 -9.93
C ARG A 1 -24.68 -5.70 -8.48
N ASP A 2 -23.44 -6.07 -8.22
CA ASP A 2 -23.02 -6.45 -6.88
C ASP A 2 -22.49 -5.20 -6.17
N GLY A 3 -23.03 -4.92 -4.98
CA GLY A 3 -22.63 -3.77 -4.14
C GLY A 3 -21.20 -3.94 -3.63
N ILE A 4 -20.85 -3.20 -2.56
CA ILE A 4 -19.53 -3.30 -1.90
C ILE A 4 -19.38 -4.61 -1.12
N GLU A 5 -20.48 -5.32 -0.81
CA GLU A 5 -20.51 -6.50 0.07
C GLU A 5 -19.52 -7.60 -0.37
N PRO A 6 -19.44 -8.02 -1.66
CA PRO A 6 -18.50 -9.06 -2.07
C PRO A 6 -17.04 -8.64 -1.89
N TRP A 7 -16.76 -7.34 -2.03
CA TRP A 7 -15.44 -6.77 -1.75
C TRP A 7 -15.13 -6.80 -0.26
N LEU A 8 -16.09 -6.39 0.58
CA LEU A 8 -15.94 -6.40 2.04
C LEU A 8 -15.69 -7.80 2.57
N GLU A 9 -16.45 -8.80 2.13
CA GLU A 9 -16.29 -10.20 2.55
C GLU A 9 -14.90 -10.72 2.18
N ARG A 10 -14.49 -10.51 0.93
CA ARG A 10 -13.16 -10.93 0.44
C ARG A 10 -12.04 -10.24 1.21
N MET A 11 -12.10 -8.92 1.38
CA MET A 11 -11.08 -8.17 2.09
C MET A 11 -11.04 -8.48 3.58
N SER A 12 -12.17 -8.75 4.21
CA SER A 12 -12.21 -9.24 5.60
C SER A 12 -11.42 -10.53 5.77
N GLY A 13 -11.60 -11.50 4.87
CA GLY A 13 -10.84 -12.75 4.88
C GLY A 13 -9.34 -12.52 4.70
N VAL A 14 -8.96 -11.69 3.74
CA VAL A 14 -7.55 -11.34 3.48
C VAL A 14 -6.92 -10.67 4.69
N ILE A 15 -7.55 -9.64 5.24
CA ILE A 15 -7.05 -8.89 6.41
C ILE A 15 -6.87 -9.82 7.60
N LYS A 16 -7.87 -10.63 7.96
CA LYS A 16 -7.78 -11.61 9.04
C LYS A 16 -6.63 -12.61 8.85
N HIS A 17 -6.28 -12.92 7.61
CA HIS A 17 -5.14 -13.79 7.34
C HIS A 17 -3.81 -13.05 7.50
N LEU A 18 -3.68 -11.85 6.94
CA LEU A 18 -2.47 -11.04 6.99
C LEU A 18 -2.09 -10.64 8.43
N THR A 19 -3.06 -10.36 9.28
CA THR A 19 -2.83 -9.99 10.69
C THR A 19 -2.19 -11.09 11.54
N ARG A 20 -2.07 -12.30 11.01
CA ARG A 20 -1.33 -13.39 11.67
C ARG A 20 0.17 -13.34 11.42
N TYR A 21 0.62 -12.60 10.42
CA TYR A 21 1.99 -12.63 9.92
C TYR A 21 2.69 -11.27 9.91
N ALA A 22 1.95 -10.19 10.04
CA ALA A 22 2.51 -8.86 9.91
C ALA A 22 2.10 -7.94 11.05
N ASP A 23 3.06 -7.36 11.75
CA ASP A 23 2.82 -6.40 12.84
C ASP A 23 2.33 -5.06 12.28
N ILE A 24 2.81 -4.68 11.11
CA ILE A 24 2.44 -3.45 10.40
C ILE A 24 1.99 -3.78 8.98
N ILE A 25 0.83 -3.26 8.60
CA ILE A 25 0.26 -3.44 7.27
C ILE A 25 0.09 -2.07 6.62
N CYS A 26 0.75 -1.84 5.48
CA CYS A 26 0.52 -0.70 4.63
C CYS A 26 -0.50 -1.08 3.55
N TRP A 27 -1.57 -0.31 3.46
CA TRP A 27 -2.72 -0.60 2.61
C TRP A 27 -3.01 0.57 1.69
N GLN A 28 -2.89 0.36 0.40
CA GLN A 28 -3.29 1.35 -0.60
C GLN A 28 -4.64 0.94 -1.19
N THR A 29 -5.52 1.91 -1.34
CA THR A 29 -6.86 1.67 -1.86
C THR A 29 -7.36 2.85 -2.68
N THR A 30 -8.11 2.53 -3.72
CA THR A 30 -8.79 3.49 -4.60
C THR A 30 -10.29 3.36 -4.38
N ASP A 31 -10.99 4.48 -4.29
CA ASP A 31 -12.44 4.49 -4.15
C ASP A 31 -13.11 3.84 -5.37
N LEU A 32 -14.08 2.97 -5.12
CA LEU A 32 -14.79 2.26 -6.16
C LEU A 32 -15.91 3.12 -6.72
N MET A 33 -15.92 3.28 -8.03
CA MET A 33 -17.02 3.90 -8.77
C MET A 33 -17.84 2.82 -9.46
N LYS A 34 -19.07 2.64 -9.04
CA LYS A 34 -20.00 1.71 -9.69
C LYS A 34 -20.52 2.33 -11.01
N THR A 35 -20.37 1.59 -12.10
CA THR A 35 -20.93 1.99 -13.39
C THR A 35 -22.45 2.20 -13.28
N GLY A 36 -22.95 3.36 -13.68
CA GLY A 36 -24.37 3.72 -13.58
C GLY A 36 -24.83 4.21 -12.21
N SER A 37 -23.95 4.27 -11.20
CA SER A 37 -24.23 4.88 -9.89
C SER A 37 -23.73 6.33 -9.84
N GLN A 38 -24.44 7.17 -9.07
CA GLN A 38 -23.99 8.53 -8.73
C GLN A 38 -23.09 8.54 -7.49
N PHE A 39 -22.95 7.40 -6.80
CA PHE A 39 -22.23 7.29 -5.54
C PHE A 39 -20.84 6.70 -5.74
N ILE A 40 -19.93 7.14 -4.89
CA ILE A 40 -18.58 6.62 -4.75
C ILE A 40 -18.56 5.77 -3.48
N GLU A 41 -18.00 4.56 -3.56
CA GLU A 41 -17.77 3.70 -2.39
C GLU A 41 -16.40 4.01 -1.81
N PRO A 42 -16.33 4.62 -0.61
CA PRO A 42 -15.06 5.05 -0.02
C PRO A 42 -14.35 3.85 0.62
N THR A 43 -13.61 3.09 -0.19
CA THR A 43 -12.93 1.87 0.25
C THR A 43 -11.92 2.12 1.38
N GLY A 44 -11.36 3.33 1.47
CA GLY A 44 -10.50 3.72 2.59
C GLY A 44 -11.21 3.63 3.95
N PHE A 45 -12.44 4.12 4.07
CA PHE A 45 -13.24 4.03 5.29
C PHE A 45 -13.61 2.59 5.62
N HIS A 46 -14.02 1.83 4.62
CA HIS A 46 -14.31 0.41 4.79
C HIS A 46 -13.09 -0.37 5.26
N SER A 47 -11.91 -0.07 4.72
CA SER A 47 -10.65 -0.67 5.15
C SER A 47 -10.37 -0.40 6.63
N ILE A 48 -10.52 0.84 7.10
CA ILE A 48 -10.34 1.19 8.51
C ILE A 48 -11.23 0.33 9.42
N ARG A 49 -12.50 0.14 9.05
CA ARG A 49 -13.43 -0.70 9.80
C ARG A 49 -12.99 -2.16 9.82
N LEU A 50 -12.64 -2.74 8.67
CA LEU A 50 -12.18 -4.12 8.56
C LEU A 50 -10.90 -4.39 9.37
N PHE A 51 -9.97 -3.45 9.38
CA PHE A 51 -8.77 -3.54 10.20
C PHE A 51 -9.09 -3.42 11.69
N ALA A 52 -10.02 -2.53 12.08
CA ALA A 52 -10.46 -2.41 13.46
C ALA A 52 -11.14 -3.69 13.96
N ASP A 53 -11.96 -4.35 13.14
CA ASP A 53 -12.58 -5.64 13.43
C ASP A 53 -11.54 -6.78 13.59
N ALA A 54 -10.36 -6.61 13.03
CA ALA A 54 -9.21 -7.51 13.16
C ALA A 54 -8.23 -7.08 14.27
N ASN A 55 -8.60 -6.15 15.13
CA ASN A 55 -7.78 -5.57 16.21
C ASN A 55 -6.55 -4.81 15.74
N TYR A 56 -6.57 -4.25 14.51
CA TYR A 56 -5.54 -3.37 14.03
C TYR A 56 -6.00 -1.91 14.11
N ARG A 57 -5.09 -1.01 14.50
CA ARG A 57 -5.35 0.41 14.61
C ARG A 57 -4.61 1.21 13.55
N PRO A 58 -5.20 2.27 13.00
CA PRO A 58 -4.51 3.11 12.04
C PRO A 58 -3.36 3.86 12.72
N LEU A 59 -2.16 3.74 12.15
CA LEU A 59 -1.00 4.54 12.53
C LEU A 59 -1.05 5.91 11.86
N TRP A 60 -1.40 5.93 10.59
CA TRP A 60 -1.57 7.14 9.80
C TRP A 60 -2.42 6.89 8.55
N ILE A 61 -2.94 7.98 8.01
CA ILE A 61 -3.64 8.05 6.73
C ILE A 61 -2.94 9.10 5.89
N ARG A 62 -2.63 8.78 4.65
CA ARG A 62 -2.03 9.69 3.68
C ARG A 62 -2.78 9.64 2.36
N VAL A 63 -2.64 10.71 1.63
CA VAL A 63 -3.20 10.82 0.27
C VAL A 63 -2.04 10.78 -0.71
N TRP A 64 -2.07 9.82 -1.62
CA TRP A 64 -1.19 9.83 -2.78
C TRP A 64 -1.85 10.66 -3.89
N LYS A 65 -1.28 11.84 -4.12
CA LYS A 65 -1.69 12.72 -5.21
C LYS A 65 -0.86 12.39 -6.45
N MET A 66 -1.53 11.97 -7.50
CA MET A 66 -0.92 11.65 -8.79
C MET A 66 -0.54 12.94 -9.51
N ALA A 67 0.74 13.32 -9.48
CA ALA A 67 1.21 14.49 -10.22
C ALA A 67 1.11 14.23 -11.73
N GLY A 68 0.51 15.16 -12.47
CA GLY A 68 0.34 15.08 -13.93
C GLY A 68 -1.01 14.55 -14.41
N GLY A 69 -1.99 14.37 -13.52
CA GLY A 69 -3.34 13.91 -13.83
C GLY A 69 -3.50 12.40 -13.74
N ALA A 70 -4.74 11.94 -13.59
CA ALA A 70 -5.03 10.50 -13.53
C ALA A 70 -4.73 9.83 -14.86
N PRO A 71 -4.05 8.65 -14.86
CA PRO A 71 -3.90 7.86 -16.07
C PRO A 71 -5.27 7.52 -16.65
N GLY A 72 -5.53 7.91 -17.89
CA GLY A 72 -6.78 7.57 -18.58
C GLY A 72 -7.89 8.62 -18.51
N ALA A 73 -7.60 9.85 -18.05
CA ALA A 73 -8.48 11.00 -18.23
C ALA A 73 -8.58 11.35 -19.73
N GLY A 74 -9.42 10.61 -20.45
CA GLY A 74 -9.74 10.89 -21.84
C GLY A 74 -10.94 11.84 -21.98
N PRO A 75 -11.28 12.26 -23.22
CA PRO A 75 -12.40 13.19 -23.50
C PRO A 75 -13.75 12.76 -22.93
N LEU A 76 -13.95 11.45 -22.71
CA LEU A 76 -15.17 10.89 -22.10
C LEU A 76 -15.37 11.30 -20.63
N GLN A 77 -14.31 11.70 -19.92
CA GLN A 77 -14.42 12.16 -18.52
C GLN A 77 -14.90 13.61 -18.44
N LEU A 78 -14.71 14.41 -19.48
CA LEU A 78 -15.24 15.78 -19.54
C LEU A 78 -16.77 15.83 -19.58
N ALA A 79 -17.43 14.76 -20.05
CA ALA A 79 -18.88 14.61 -20.03
C ALA A 79 -19.41 13.96 -18.74
N SER A 80 -18.54 13.50 -17.84
CA SER A 80 -18.92 12.91 -16.56
C SER A 80 -19.01 13.98 -15.49
N THR A 81 -20.08 13.98 -14.71
CA THR A 81 -20.20 14.82 -13.50
C THR A 81 -19.29 14.35 -12.37
N LYS A 82 -18.58 13.22 -12.54
CA LYS A 82 -17.67 12.65 -11.54
C LYS A 82 -16.24 13.11 -11.82
N PRO A 83 -15.53 13.63 -10.82
CA PRO A 83 -14.12 13.95 -10.99
C PRO A 83 -13.32 12.68 -11.30
N ALA A 84 -12.32 12.80 -12.17
CA ALA A 84 -11.33 11.73 -12.33
C ALA A 84 -10.58 11.51 -11.01
N PRO A 85 -10.36 10.26 -10.55
CA PRO A 85 -9.58 10.01 -9.37
C PRO A 85 -8.15 10.53 -9.61
N GLN A 86 -7.77 11.57 -8.88
CA GLN A 86 -6.42 12.16 -8.94
C GLN A 86 -5.58 11.74 -7.72
N PHE A 87 -6.16 10.98 -6.82
CA PHE A 87 -5.52 10.55 -5.59
C PHE A 87 -6.09 9.22 -5.09
N ASP A 88 -5.24 8.47 -4.46
CA ASP A 88 -5.57 7.26 -3.73
C ASP A 88 -5.29 7.46 -2.23
N THR A 89 -5.92 6.65 -1.41
CA THR A 89 -5.66 6.64 0.03
C THR A 89 -4.63 5.57 0.36
N VAL A 90 -3.62 5.96 1.13
CA VAL A 90 -2.61 5.05 1.68
C VAL A 90 -2.73 5.07 3.19
N LEU A 91 -2.91 3.91 3.78
CA LEU A 91 -3.10 3.73 5.21
C LEU A 91 -2.01 2.82 5.77
N ALA A 92 -1.61 3.05 7.01
CA ALA A 92 -0.81 2.08 7.74
C ALA A 92 -1.54 1.70 9.02
N PHE A 93 -1.52 0.42 9.34
CA PHE A 93 -2.14 -0.18 10.50
C PHE A 93 -1.11 -0.96 11.28
N ALA A 94 -1.24 -0.98 12.61
CA ALA A 94 -0.48 -1.84 13.49
C ALA A 94 -1.40 -2.75 14.29
N GLY A 95 -0.97 -3.99 14.49
CA GLY A 95 -1.62 -4.95 15.38
C GLY A 95 -1.51 -4.50 16.83
N GLN A 96 -2.49 -4.88 17.62
CA GLN A 96 -2.45 -4.71 19.06
C GLN A 96 -1.65 -5.83 19.72
N GLU A 97 -0.33 -5.82 19.63
CA GLU A 97 0.51 -6.17 20.75
C GLU A 97 1.08 -4.90 21.39
N ILE A 98 0.28 -3.88 21.48
CA ILE A 98 0.43 -2.85 22.48
C ILE A 98 -0.26 -3.45 23.69
N GLU A 99 0.53 -4.19 24.50
CA GLU A 99 0.07 -4.70 25.78
C GLU A 99 -0.80 -3.66 26.46
N ALA A 100 -2.01 -4.14 26.77
CA ALA A 100 -2.92 -3.54 27.69
C ALA A 100 -2.99 -2.01 27.60
N TYR A 101 -4.01 -1.56 26.94
CA TYR A 101 -4.72 -0.39 27.37
C TYR A 101 -5.18 -0.62 28.82
N ASN A 102 -4.21 -0.66 29.70
CA ASN A 102 -4.46 -0.55 31.13
C ASN A 102 -4.88 0.89 31.35
N ASP A 103 -5.96 1.10 32.06
CA ASP A 103 -6.55 2.39 32.45
C ASP A 103 -5.60 3.36 33.20
N GLN A 104 -4.30 3.19 33.06
CA GLN A 104 -3.28 4.11 33.56
C GLN A 104 -2.77 4.96 32.41
N GLU A 105 -3.00 6.23 32.54
CA GLU A 105 -2.86 7.39 31.63
C GLU A 105 -1.57 7.52 30.79
N TYR A 106 -0.66 6.54 30.73
CA TYR A 106 0.65 6.70 30.11
C TYR A 106 1.06 5.64 29.09
N SER A 107 0.29 4.58 28.91
CA SER A 107 0.73 3.44 28.06
C SER A 107 0.69 3.74 26.55
N TRP A 108 -0.27 4.54 26.09
CA TRP A 108 -0.35 4.93 24.68
C TRP A 108 0.79 5.86 24.25
N VAL A 109 1.31 6.70 25.16
CA VAL A 109 2.43 7.59 24.90
C VAL A 109 3.71 6.80 24.66
N SER A 110 3.94 5.72 25.41
CA SER A 110 5.15 4.91 25.26
C SER A 110 5.15 4.09 23.98
N ALA A 111 4.02 3.51 23.60
CA ALA A 111 3.89 2.76 22.36
C ALA A 111 3.96 3.68 21.13
N PHE A 112 3.25 4.82 21.16
CA PHE A 112 3.35 5.84 20.13
C PHE A 112 4.78 6.41 20.05
N ALA A 113 5.43 6.64 21.20
CA ALA A 113 6.80 7.13 21.26
C ALA A 113 7.78 6.10 20.66
N SER A 114 7.61 4.81 20.91
CA SER A 114 8.50 3.77 20.34
C SER A 114 8.40 3.71 18.83
N HIS A 115 7.21 3.76 18.25
CA HIS A 115 6.98 3.84 16.80
C HIS A 115 7.52 5.15 16.21
N ALA A 116 7.28 6.27 16.89
CA ALA A 116 7.82 7.58 16.48
C ALA A 116 9.35 7.60 16.52
N ILE A 117 9.98 7.01 17.53
CA ILE A 117 11.43 6.90 17.64
C ILE A 117 12.01 6.03 16.52
N GLN A 118 11.40 4.87 16.23
CA GLN A 118 11.82 4.00 15.13
C GLN A 118 11.68 4.70 13.78
N PHE A 119 10.57 5.37 13.55
CA PHE A 119 10.34 6.17 12.36
C PHE A 119 11.41 7.27 12.19
N VAL A 120 11.75 8.00 13.26
CA VAL A 120 12.80 9.03 13.24
C VAL A 120 14.18 8.44 12.95
N ARG A 121 14.48 7.24 13.42
CA ARG A 121 15.76 6.56 13.16
C ARG A 121 15.88 6.04 11.73
N ARG A 122 14.78 5.57 11.14
CA ARG A 122 14.76 4.96 9.80
C ARG A 122 14.87 5.98 8.66
N LEU A 123 14.42 7.21 8.88
CA LEU A 123 14.42 8.27 7.87
C LEU A 123 15.52 9.31 8.15
N THR A 124 16.18 9.74 7.09
CA THR A 124 17.06 10.91 7.15
C THR A 124 16.27 12.19 7.47
N ARG A 125 16.98 13.25 7.88
CA ARG A 125 16.35 14.55 8.15
C ARG A 125 15.60 15.08 6.91
N ASP A 126 16.19 14.92 5.72
CA ASP A 126 15.59 15.40 4.49
C ASP A 126 14.37 14.58 4.08
N GLU A 127 14.41 13.25 4.22
CA GLU A 127 13.26 12.39 3.99
C GLU A 127 12.10 12.75 4.90
N ARG A 128 12.38 12.98 6.20
CA ARG A 128 11.35 13.43 7.15
C ARG A 128 10.70 14.74 6.72
N ARG A 129 11.53 15.73 6.30
CA ARG A 129 11.03 17.04 5.86
C ARG A 129 10.22 16.95 4.58
N LYS A 130 10.70 16.20 3.59
CA LYS A 130 10.11 16.17 2.24
C LYS A 130 8.81 15.37 2.21
N TRP A 131 8.77 14.23 2.88
CA TRP A 131 7.63 13.34 2.76
C TRP A 131 7.26 12.57 4.04
N GLY A 132 8.18 12.41 4.99
CA GLY A 132 7.95 11.60 6.18
C GLY A 132 6.82 12.12 7.06
N TYR A 133 6.64 13.44 7.18
CA TYR A 133 5.53 14.06 7.93
C TYR A 133 4.39 14.59 7.04
N ALA A 134 4.54 14.50 5.72
CA ALA A 134 3.53 15.01 4.82
C ALA A 134 2.26 14.15 4.83
N GLY A 135 1.10 14.77 4.97
CA GLY A 135 -0.21 14.10 4.84
C GLY A 135 -0.56 13.78 3.38
N VAL A 136 0.05 14.50 2.44
CA VAL A 136 -0.11 14.30 1.00
C VAL A 136 1.24 13.96 0.39
N TRP A 137 1.28 12.87 -0.38
CA TRP A 137 2.44 12.48 -1.16
C TRP A 137 2.20 12.80 -2.64
N GLU A 138 2.93 13.74 -3.16
CA GLU A 138 2.95 14.02 -4.60
C GLU A 138 3.98 13.10 -5.26
N ILE A 139 3.50 12.01 -5.86
CA ILE A 139 4.30 11.03 -6.58
C ILE A 139 3.72 10.94 -7.99
N PRO A 140 4.54 11.18 -9.04
CA PRO A 140 4.07 11.08 -10.40
C PRO A 140 3.52 9.70 -10.72
N ALA A 141 2.34 9.64 -11.33
CA ALA A 141 1.82 8.39 -11.86
C ALA A 141 2.70 7.92 -13.04
N ILE A 142 2.86 6.62 -13.17
CA ILE A 142 3.55 6.04 -14.33
C ILE A 142 2.67 6.25 -15.56
N ARG A 143 3.23 6.85 -16.62
CA ARG A 143 2.52 7.01 -17.88
C ARG A 143 2.20 5.64 -18.47
N ARG A 144 0.95 5.47 -18.89
CA ARG A 144 0.49 4.24 -19.55
C ARG A 144 0.60 4.41 -21.05
N ASP A 145 1.20 3.44 -21.71
CA ASP A 145 0.93 3.17 -23.11
C ASP A 145 -0.43 2.48 -23.22
N LYS A 146 -1.06 2.56 -24.40
CA LYS A 146 -2.44 2.06 -24.58
C LYS A 146 -2.64 0.61 -24.13
N ASP A 147 -1.60 -0.20 -24.23
CA ASP A 147 -1.63 -1.63 -23.97
C ASP A 147 -0.93 -2.02 -22.65
N SER A 148 -0.48 -1.05 -21.85
CA SER A 148 0.20 -1.33 -20.58
C SER A 148 -0.78 -1.38 -19.41
N GLU A 149 -0.54 -2.31 -18.48
CA GLU A 149 -1.28 -2.37 -17.23
C GLU A 149 -1.00 -1.17 -16.33
N PRO A 150 -1.96 -0.79 -15.44
CA PRO A 150 -1.72 0.24 -14.43
C PRO A 150 -0.59 -0.17 -13.51
N GLN A 151 0.38 0.72 -13.35
CA GLN A 151 1.50 0.49 -12.45
C GLN A 151 1.50 1.51 -11.33
N ILE A 152 1.76 1.03 -10.11
CA ILE A 152 2.05 1.88 -8.96
C ILE A 152 3.52 2.31 -9.05
N PRO A 153 3.85 3.59 -8.83
CA PRO A 153 5.23 4.03 -8.76
C PRO A 153 6.01 3.33 -7.65
N VAL A 154 7.24 2.92 -7.93
CA VAL A 154 8.11 2.24 -6.95
C VAL A 154 8.31 3.09 -5.68
N GLU A 155 8.32 4.41 -5.82
CA GLU A 155 8.46 5.33 -4.70
C GLU A 155 7.35 5.17 -3.64
N LEU A 156 6.14 4.76 -4.03
CA LEU A 156 5.04 4.60 -3.09
C LEU A 156 5.32 3.48 -2.07
N PRO A 157 5.49 2.21 -2.47
CA PRO A 157 5.86 1.16 -1.52
C PRO A 157 7.23 1.41 -0.89
N TRP A 158 8.20 2.00 -1.60
CA TRP A 158 9.50 2.33 -1.04
C TRP A 158 9.40 3.25 0.18
N ARG A 159 8.57 4.28 0.16
CA ARG A 159 8.32 5.15 1.32
C ARG A 159 7.73 4.36 2.50
N CYS A 160 6.75 3.49 2.23
CA CYS A 160 6.17 2.63 3.26
C CYS A 160 7.23 1.71 3.89
N LEU A 161 8.04 1.04 3.06
CA LEU A 161 9.10 0.15 3.53
C LEU A 161 10.14 0.89 4.37
N LYS A 162 10.58 2.05 3.93
CA LYS A 162 11.54 2.88 4.68
C LYS A 162 11.01 3.30 6.05
N MET A 163 9.72 3.54 6.17
CA MET A 163 9.09 3.97 7.42
C MET A 163 8.92 2.83 8.42
N HIS A 164 8.60 1.63 7.94
CA HIS A 164 8.05 0.57 8.77
C HIS A 164 8.89 -0.72 8.83
N SER A 165 9.98 -0.80 8.09
CA SER A 165 10.87 -1.97 8.14
C SER A 165 12.34 -1.57 8.24
N ASP A 166 13.13 -2.41 8.87
CA ASP A 166 14.58 -2.27 8.92
C ASP A 166 15.25 -2.84 7.67
N MET A 167 16.53 -2.56 7.48
CA MET A 167 17.32 -3.23 6.44
C MET A 167 17.32 -4.74 6.69
N ASN A 168 17.28 -5.53 5.63
CA ASN A 168 17.10 -6.99 5.65
C ASN A 168 15.74 -7.44 6.25
N GLY A 169 14.85 -6.52 6.58
CA GLY A 169 13.51 -6.84 7.06
C GLY A 169 12.70 -7.57 5.99
N MET A 170 11.84 -8.49 6.43
CA MET A 170 10.97 -9.26 5.55
C MET A 170 9.69 -8.49 5.24
N ILE A 171 9.35 -8.44 3.95
CA ILE A 171 8.14 -7.82 3.42
C ILE A 171 7.27 -8.90 2.81
N LEU A 172 5.98 -8.85 3.06
CA LEU A 172 4.98 -9.68 2.40
C LEU A 172 4.09 -8.83 1.51
N ASP A 173 4.04 -9.14 0.22
CA ASP A 173 3.09 -8.56 -0.74
C ASP A 173 2.17 -9.65 -1.28
N PRO A 174 0.93 -9.77 -0.79
CA PRO A 174 -0.01 -10.81 -1.23
C PRO A 174 -0.68 -10.51 -2.57
N PHE A 175 -0.44 -9.33 -3.15
CA PHE A 175 -1.04 -8.86 -4.39
C PHE A 175 0.02 -8.22 -5.29
N ALA A 176 1.04 -8.99 -5.66
CA ALA A 176 2.25 -8.48 -6.28
C ALA A 176 2.01 -7.71 -7.59
N GLY A 177 0.97 -8.06 -8.35
CA GLY A 177 0.66 -7.41 -9.63
C GLY A 177 1.85 -7.45 -10.59
N LEU A 178 2.50 -6.33 -10.80
CA LEU A 178 3.72 -6.23 -11.61
C LEU A 178 5.01 -6.18 -10.77
N GLY A 179 4.95 -6.57 -9.49
CA GLY A 179 6.11 -6.70 -8.62
C GLY A 179 6.71 -5.39 -8.15
N THR A 180 5.92 -4.34 -8.04
CA THR A 180 6.44 -3.01 -7.65
C THR A 180 7.03 -3.01 -6.24
N ALA A 181 6.43 -3.76 -5.30
CA ALA A 181 6.97 -3.91 -3.95
C ALA A 181 8.29 -4.70 -3.92
N ILE A 182 8.45 -5.68 -4.83
CA ILE A 182 9.71 -6.43 -4.97
C ILE A 182 10.85 -5.50 -5.37
N ILE A 183 10.63 -4.64 -6.37
CA ILE A 183 11.63 -3.65 -6.80
C ILE A 183 11.93 -2.64 -5.68
N ALA A 184 10.90 -2.18 -4.97
CA ALA A 184 11.07 -1.26 -3.84
C ALA A 184 11.89 -1.89 -2.69
N ALA A 185 11.66 -3.18 -2.41
CA ALA A 185 12.40 -3.93 -1.41
C ALA A 185 13.87 -4.12 -1.81
N GLU A 186 14.12 -4.53 -3.05
CA GLU A 186 15.47 -4.68 -3.61
C GLU A 186 16.24 -3.35 -3.52
N GLN A 187 15.65 -2.26 -4.02
CA GLN A 187 16.23 -0.92 -3.98
C GLN A 187 16.56 -0.44 -2.56
N SER A 188 15.86 -0.93 -1.56
CA SER A 188 15.97 -0.46 -0.19
C SER A 188 16.63 -1.48 0.75
N GLY A 189 17.19 -2.59 0.23
CA GLY A 189 17.87 -3.62 0.99
C GLY A 189 16.93 -4.41 1.94
N ARG A 190 15.72 -4.74 1.48
CA ARG A 190 14.74 -5.57 2.15
C ARG A 190 14.53 -6.87 1.38
N VAL A 191 13.99 -7.88 2.06
CA VAL A 191 13.63 -9.15 1.45
C VAL A 191 12.12 -9.17 1.22
N CYS A 192 11.67 -9.24 -0.04
CA CYS A 192 10.26 -9.33 -0.37
C CYS A 192 9.85 -10.78 -0.66
N ARG A 193 8.74 -11.19 -0.07
CA ARG A 193 7.99 -12.37 -0.45
C ARG A 193 6.67 -11.93 -1.04
N ALA A 194 6.39 -12.40 -2.25
CA ALA A 194 5.25 -11.91 -3.01
C ALA A 194 4.40 -13.07 -3.53
N ILE A 195 3.10 -12.82 -3.67
CA ILE A 195 2.14 -13.77 -4.23
C ILE A 195 1.45 -13.09 -5.41
N GLU A 196 1.42 -13.78 -6.54
CA GLU A 196 0.67 -13.37 -7.72
C GLU A 196 -0.05 -14.60 -8.30
N ALA A 197 -1.33 -14.42 -8.61
CA ALA A 197 -2.17 -15.52 -9.10
C ALA A 197 -2.06 -15.72 -10.61
N ASP A 198 -1.69 -14.69 -11.36
CA ASP A 198 -1.56 -14.73 -12.80
C ASP A 198 -0.14 -15.18 -13.22
N PRO A 199 0.02 -16.35 -13.85
CA PRO A 199 1.33 -16.83 -14.28
C PRO A 199 2.07 -15.88 -15.24
N LEU A 200 1.33 -15.19 -16.11
CA LEU A 200 1.94 -14.23 -17.05
C LEU A 200 2.54 -13.04 -16.31
N ARG A 201 1.88 -12.61 -15.24
CA ARG A 201 2.43 -11.55 -14.35
C ARG A 201 3.63 -12.06 -13.56
N CYS A 202 3.63 -13.31 -13.13
CA CYS A 202 4.81 -13.91 -12.49
C CYS A 202 6.04 -13.81 -13.39
N ASP A 203 5.89 -14.15 -14.68
CA ASP A 203 6.98 -14.05 -15.67
C ASP A 203 7.44 -12.59 -15.87
N LEU A 204 6.50 -11.65 -15.87
CA LEU A 204 6.82 -10.22 -15.94
C LEU A 204 7.56 -9.72 -14.70
N ILE A 205 7.15 -10.17 -13.52
CA ILE A 205 7.82 -9.85 -12.24
C ILE A 205 9.29 -10.31 -12.29
N VAL A 206 9.51 -11.57 -12.68
CA VAL A 206 10.85 -12.15 -12.77
C VAL A 206 11.73 -11.35 -13.74
N ARG A 207 11.27 -11.10 -14.95
CA ARG A 207 12.02 -10.31 -15.95
C ARG A 207 12.32 -8.90 -15.45
N ARG A 208 11.35 -8.25 -14.83
CA ARG A 208 11.51 -6.90 -14.29
C ARG A 208 12.54 -6.86 -13.16
N TRP A 209 12.52 -7.85 -12.26
CA TRP A 209 13.49 -7.95 -11.18
C TRP A 209 14.90 -8.25 -11.72
N GLU A 210 15.04 -9.20 -12.65
CA GLU A 210 16.33 -9.50 -13.28
C GLU A 210 16.94 -8.28 -13.99
N GLN A 211 16.11 -7.50 -14.69
CA GLN A 211 16.55 -6.26 -15.34
C GLN A 211 16.99 -5.18 -14.35
N PHE A 212 16.37 -5.15 -13.18
CA PHE A 212 16.65 -4.15 -12.17
C PHE A 212 17.88 -4.51 -11.32
N SER A 213 18.01 -5.78 -10.93
CA SER A 213 19.04 -6.24 -9.98
C SER A 213 20.31 -6.74 -10.65
N ASP A 214 20.32 -6.93 -11.98
CA ASP A 214 21.34 -7.67 -12.73
C ASP A 214 21.50 -9.14 -12.25
N GLY A 215 20.55 -9.62 -11.41
CA GLY A 215 20.50 -10.98 -10.88
C GLY A 215 19.86 -11.96 -11.85
N LYS A 216 19.86 -13.24 -11.45
CA LYS A 216 19.12 -14.31 -12.12
C LYS A 216 18.17 -14.97 -11.15
N ALA A 217 16.91 -15.11 -11.58
CA ALA A 217 15.92 -15.82 -10.82
C ALA A 217 16.06 -17.34 -11.05
N GLU A 218 15.89 -18.10 -9.98
CA GLU A 218 15.89 -19.56 -10.04
C GLU A 218 14.48 -20.08 -9.79
N LYS A 219 14.04 -20.97 -10.67
CA LYS A 219 12.76 -21.67 -10.47
C LYS A 219 13.00 -22.84 -9.53
N VAL A 220 12.33 -22.81 -8.39
CA VAL A 220 12.32 -23.93 -7.45
C VAL A 220 11.09 -24.78 -7.74
N GLU A 221 11.27 -26.08 -7.93
CA GLU A 221 10.17 -27.03 -8.03
C GLU A 221 9.59 -27.26 -6.64
N ALA A 222 8.25 -27.25 -6.52
CA ALA A 222 7.53 -27.44 -5.26
C ALA A 222 7.40 -28.92 -4.90
#